data_6067a6178a84220711f88563ffb5b426
#
_entry.id   6067a6178a84220711f88563ffb5b426
#
_cell.length_a   1.000
_cell.length_b   1.000
_cell.length_c   1.000
_cell.angle_alpha   90.00
_cell.angle_beta   90.00
_cell.angle_gamma   90.00
#
_symmetry.space_group_name_H-M   'P 1'
#
loop_
_entity.id
_entity.type
_entity.pdbx_description
1 polymer ?
#
loop_
_entity_poly.entity_id
_entity_poly.type
_entity_poly.pdbx_seq_one_letter_code
_entity_poly.pdbx_strand_id
1 'polypeptide(L)'
;MIRYRLLLFLFLFPWSNHRSCFAPPTARIHVTRTRVSSSSWLFPHFFAKLQFLFLQNYLCILCILHPFIVSITLKYPQKSQRSFATAAPVSPVARSHKVVVVGGGTAGLAISHQLLRSGKFAQDDIAVVDPSMWHHYQPGWTLVGGGVKTKEDLRRPMHDLIDPKFKFYNESVGTFLPENNSITLGNGDKVNYEHLVVVPGISINYGSVKGLPEALANPDSLVSSIYGYDTCDKVFSTVEKLQKGNAIFTQPAGVIKCAGAPQKILWMALDYWKRAGLYNPSNPASSPINISFATGMPSMFAVAKYGAALEAMRKERGVEGLFQHDLVAVDGNKATFARPDGQEQVTRQFDLLHVVPKMGPHAFVKDSALANEAGYVDVDAGTTRHTKYANVWSAGDASSLPTSKTAAAITSEAPVLVHNLLRSMEGKATDAVYDGYASCPLVTEYGKVLLAEFKYGGEPKETFGNWFGIDQAVPRRSFYHLKKHFFPWVYYQSLVKGTWAGPKGWTN
;
A
#
# COMPACT_ATOMS: atom_id res chain seq x y z
N MET A 1 12.01 -19.31 14.62
CA MET A 1 10.72 -19.06 15.30
C MET A 1 10.87 -18.45 16.70
N ILE A 2 11.69 -18.99 17.60
CA ILE A 2 11.82 -18.51 19.00
C ILE A 2 12.37 -17.07 19.11
N ARG A 3 13.35 -16.68 18.30
CA ARG A 3 13.94 -15.31 18.32
C ARG A 3 12.95 -14.20 17.87
N TYR A 4 12.00 -14.51 16.99
CA TYR A 4 10.98 -13.54 16.57
C TYR A 4 9.85 -13.33 17.59
N ARG A 5 9.54 -14.35 18.40
CA ARG A 5 8.59 -14.22 19.51
C ARG A 5 9.08 -13.25 20.59
N LEU A 6 10.39 -13.24 20.86
CA LEU A 6 10.99 -12.36 21.87
C LEU A 6 10.99 -10.87 21.43
N LEU A 7 11.23 -10.58 20.16
CA LEU A 7 11.16 -9.20 19.64
C LEU A 7 9.75 -8.64 19.67
N LEU A 8 8.71 -9.45 19.36
CA LEU A 8 7.31 -9.00 19.48
C LEU A 8 6.93 -8.70 20.93
N PHE A 9 7.50 -9.44 21.89
CA PHE A 9 7.22 -9.27 23.32
C PHE A 9 7.73 -7.92 23.85
N LEU A 10 8.88 -7.44 23.36
CA LEU A 10 9.48 -6.17 23.78
C LEU A 10 8.72 -4.94 23.26
N PHE A 11 7.96 -5.07 22.16
CA PHE A 11 7.18 -3.96 21.60
C PHE A 11 5.72 -3.87 22.08
N LEU A 12 5.21 -4.91 22.78
CA LEU A 12 3.79 -5.01 23.13
C LEU A 12 3.44 -4.56 24.56
N PHE A 13 4.44 -4.38 25.43
CA PHE A 13 4.20 -3.93 26.80
C PHE A 13 4.74 -2.50 27.02
N PRO A 14 3.86 -1.47 27.09
CA PRO A 14 4.28 -0.20 27.67
C PRO A 14 4.44 -0.38 29.18
N TRP A 15 5.55 0.07 29.72
CA TRP A 15 5.75 0.21 31.16
C TRP A 15 4.57 0.98 31.77
N SER A 16 3.68 0.27 32.44
CA SER A 16 2.65 0.87 33.26
C SER A 16 3.27 1.39 34.54
N ASN A 17 3.35 2.70 34.67
CA ASN A 17 3.59 3.36 35.94
C ASN A 17 2.39 3.10 36.86
N HIS A 18 2.37 2.00 37.58
CA HIS A 18 1.52 1.85 38.77
C HIS A 18 2.20 2.54 39.95
N ARG A 19 1.76 3.75 40.25
CA ARG A 19 1.89 4.30 41.59
C ARG A 19 0.77 3.66 42.44
N SER A 20 1.11 2.70 43.25
CA SER A 20 0.28 2.26 44.38
C SER A 20 0.63 3.10 45.61
N CYS A 21 -0.36 3.75 46.15
CA CYS A 21 -0.31 4.45 47.44
C CYS A 21 -0.11 3.46 48.58
N PHE A 22 0.94 3.67 49.39
CA PHE A 22 0.97 3.34 50.81
C PHE A 22 1.81 4.39 51.54
N ALA A 23 1.20 5.03 52.54
CA ALA A 23 1.86 5.94 53.50
C ALA A 23 1.96 5.23 54.86
N PRO A 24 2.62 5.81 55.89
CA PRO A 24 4.04 5.93 56.15
C PRO A 24 4.46 5.19 57.44
N PRO A 25 5.70 5.39 57.96
CA PRO A 25 5.86 6.32 59.07
C PRO A 25 7.16 7.17 59.06
N THR A 26 6.99 8.27 59.71
CA THR A 26 7.90 9.34 60.10
C THR A 26 9.32 8.98 60.53
N ALA A 27 10.34 9.68 59.96
CA ALA A 27 11.58 10.00 60.65
C ALA A 27 12.10 11.35 60.13
N ARG A 28 12.30 12.30 61.10
CA ARG A 28 12.96 13.60 60.91
C ARG A 28 14.44 13.40 60.66
N ILE A 29 15.02 14.05 59.66
CA ILE A 29 16.45 14.41 59.65
C ILE A 29 16.63 15.79 58.98
N HIS A 30 17.53 16.55 59.54
CA HIS A 30 17.85 17.95 59.36
C HIS A 30 18.22 18.39 57.94
N VAL A 31 17.77 19.60 57.60
CA VAL A 31 18.22 20.43 56.49
C VAL A 31 19.54 21.10 56.81
N THR A 32 20.55 20.90 55.97
CA THR A 32 21.67 21.83 55.85
C THR A 32 21.72 22.37 54.43
N ARG A 33 21.46 23.68 54.33
CA ARG A 33 21.63 24.48 53.12
C ARG A 33 23.12 24.71 52.90
N THR A 34 23.64 24.35 51.76
CA THR A 34 24.84 24.95 51.20
C THR A 34 24.53 25.56 49.85
N ARG A 35 24.67 26.87 49.79
CA ARG A 35 24.72 27.68 48.57
C ARG A 35 25.98 27.30 47.79
N VAL A 36 25.86 27.03 46.50
CA VAL A 36 26.97 27.24 45.57
C VAL A 36 26.45 28.03 44.37
N SER A 37 27.21 29.05 44.09
CA SER A 37 27.02 30.14 43.15
C SER A 37 27.03 29.73 41.68
N SER A 38 26.30 30.51 40.92
CA SER A 38 26.32 30.68 39.47
C SER A 38 27.73 30.72 38.84
N SER A 39 27.95 29.93 37.79
CA SER A 39 28.77 30.35 36.67
C SER A 39 28.24 29.69 35.40
N SER A 40 27.46 30.46 34.68
CA SER A 40 27.13 30.30 33.26
C SER A 40 28.38 30.59 32.39
N TRP A 41 28.29 30.16 31.12
CA TRP A 41 29.22 30.46 30.02
C TRP A 41 30.31 29.43 29.76
N LEU A 42 29.95 28.45 28.87
CA LEU A 42 30.88 27.82 27.90
C LEU A 42 30.19 26.76 27.02
N PHE A 43 29.19 27.12 26.17
CA PHE A 43 28.74 26.20 25.11
C PHE A 43 27.96 26.89 23.96
N PRO A 44 28.42 27.99 23.37
CA PRO A 44 28.00 28.32 22.00
C PRO A 44 29.14 28.49 20.99
N HIS A 45 30.42 28.38 21.36
CA HIS A 45 31.51 28.69 20.41
C HIS A 45 32.06 27.50 19.60
N PHE A 46 31.63 26.28 19.85
CA PHE A 46 32.16 25.12 19.13
C PHE A 46 31.44 24.86 17.79
N PHE A 47 30.18 25.23 17.66
CA PHE A 47 29.43 25.03 16.40
C PHE A 47 29.68 26.12 15.35
N ALA A 48 30.02 27.33 15.76
CA ALA A 48 30.28 28.41 14.80
C ALA A 48 31.64 28.31 14.10
N LYS A 49 32.62 27.61 14.69
CA LYS A 49 33.95 27.42 14.04
C LYS A 49 33.97 26.29 13.00
N LEU A 50 33.04 25.35 13.05
CA LEU A 50 32.98 24.27 12.04
C LEU A 50 32.28 24.72 10.73
N GLN A 51 31.37 25.69 10.82
CA GLN A 51 30.71 26.23 9.59
C GLN A 51 31.62 27.24 8.85
N PHE A 52 32.54 27.91 9.52
CA PHE A 52 33.45 28.86 8.85
C PHE A 52 34.60 28.17 8.12
N LEU A 53 35.00 26.98 8.52
CA LEU A 53 36.06 26.20 7.82
C LEU A 53 35.59 25.53 6.57
N PHE A 54 34.26 25.26 6.43
CA PHE A 54 33.68 24.69 5.20
C PHE A 54 33.42 25.75 4.12
N LEU A 55 33.14 26.99 4.46
CA LEU A 55 32.93 28.06 3.49
C LEU A 55 34.23 28.64 2.90
N GLN A 56 35.33 28.61 3.63
CA GLN A 56 36.63 29.09 3.10
C GLN A 56 37.29 28.17 2.11
N ASN A 57 37.00 26.85 2.15
CA ASN A 57 37.55 25.90 1.17
C ASN A 57 36.76 25.82 -0.14
N TYR A 58 35.52 26.31 -0.18
CA TYR A 58 34.74 26.35 -1.42
C TYR A 58 34.97 27.60 -2.28
N LEU A 59 35.40 28.71 -1.69
CA LEU A 59 35.73 29.93 -2.43
C LEU A 59 37.13 29.90 -3.07
N CYS A 60 38.05 29.05 -2.60
CA CYS A 60 39.39 28.94 -3.17
C CYS A 60 39.47 28.09 -4.46
N ILE A 61 38.44 27.20 -4.68
CA ILE A 61 38.41 26.35 -5.90
C ILE A 61 37.76 27.09 -7.08
N LEU A 62 36.93 28.11 -6.84
CA LEU A 62 36.32 28.90 -7.91
C LEU A 62 37.22 30.02 -8.49
N CYS A 63 38.29 30.40 -7.79
CA CYS A 63 39.23 31.43 -8.29
C CYS A 63 40.42 30.88 -9.14
N ILE A 64 40.57 29.55 -9.28
CA ILE A 64 41.68 28.94 -10.02
C ILE A 64 41.27 28.48 -11.46
N LEU A 65 39.99 28.58 -11.81
CA LEU A 65 39.46 28.11 -13.10
C LEU A 65 39.03 29.21 -14.07
N HIS A 66 39.53 30.43 -13.95
CA HIS A 66 39.47 31.45 -14.98
C HIS A 66 40.89 32.02 -15.20
N PRO A 67 41.59 31.87 -16.33
CA PRO A 67 41.12 32.03 -17.68
C PRO A 67 41.76 31.07 -18.72
N PHE A 68 41.01 30.26 -19.38
CA PHE A 68 41.38 29.70 -20.70
C PHE A 68 40.09 29.49 -21.53
N ILE A 69 39.50 30.57 -22.02
CA ILE A 69 38.57 30.48 -23.15
C ILE A 69 39.40 30.59 -24.42
N VAL A 70 39.80 29.43 -24.96
CA VAL A 70 40.27 29.34 -26.30
C VAL A 70 39.07 29.19 -27.23
N SER A 71 38.80 30.18 -28.07
CA SER A 71 37.84 30.10 -29.15
C SER A 71 38.27 29.02 -30.15
N ILE A 72 37.64 27.86 -30.07
CA ILE A 72 37.75 26.83 -31.10
C ILE A 72 36.60 27.02 -32.07
N THR A 73 36.87 27.61 -33.21
CA THR A 73 35.98 27.65 -34.36
C THR A 73 35.92 26.27 -34.99
N LEU A 74 34.94 25.46 -34.64
CA LEU A 74 34.70 24.17 -35.26
C LEU A 74 34.06 24.39 -36.65
N LYS A 75 34.84 24.19 -37.70
CA LYS A 75 34.30 23.99 -39.04
C LYS A 75 33.55 22.66 -39.07
N TYR A 76 32.23 22.71 -39.19
CA TYR A 76 31.40 21.52 -39.40
C TYR A 76 31.67 20.98 -40.85
N PRO A 77 32.07 19.72 -41.02
CA PRO A 77 32.03 19.12 -42.35
C PRO A 77 30.57 18.87 -42.74
N GLN A 78 30.20 19.25 -43.96
CA GLN A 78 28.93 18.89 -44.57
C GLN A 78 28.74 17.38 -44.51
N LYS A 79 27.69 16.93 -43.75
CA LYS A 79 27.29 15.52 -43.74
C LYS A 79 26.73 15.16 -45.11
N SER A 80 27.44 14.26 -45.82
CA SER A 80 26.84 13.55 -46.95
C SER A 80 25.56 12.84 -46.46
N GLN A 81 24.46 13.04 -47.17
CA GLN A 81 23.22 12.28 -46.98
C GLN A 81 23.54 10.80 -47.30
N ARG A 82 23.86 10.03 -46.25
CA ARG A 82 23.77 8.58 -46.35
C ARG A 82 22.29 8.23 -46.25
N SER A 83 21.75 7.65 -47.32
CA SER A 83 20.50 6.96 -47.34
C SER A 83 20.47 5.97 -46.15
N PHE A 84 19.54 6.20 -45.20
CA PHE A 84 19.27 5.19 -44.17
C PHE A 84 18.61 4.02 -44.88
N ALA A 85 19.39 2.96 -45.13
CA ALA A 85 18.79 1.67 -45.37
C ALA A 85 17.85 1.35 -44.20
N THR A 86 16.56 1.16 -44.47
CA THR A 86 15.60 0.65 -43.51
C THR A 86 16.19 -0.65 -42.95
N ALA A 87 16.59 -0.64 -41.69
CA ALA A 87 17.00 -1.87 -41.00
C ALA A 87 15.88 -2.91 -41.16
N ALA A 88 16.22 -4.06 -41.67
CA ALA A 88 15.28 -5.18 -41.72
C ALA A 88 14.73 -5.39 -40.31
N PRO A 89 13.42 -5.71 -40.15
CA PRO A 89 12.86 -5.96 -38.85
C PRO A 89 13.66 -7.07 -38.17
N VAL A 90 14.30 -6.71 -37.05
CA VAL A 90 15.01 -7.69 -36.24
C VAL A 90 13.99 -8.72 -35.80
N SER A 91 14.18 -9.98 -36.24
CA SER A 91 13.29 -11.07 -35.80
C SER A 91 13.25 -11.08 -34.26
N PRO A 92 12.05 -11.13 -33.65
CA PRO A 92 11.94 -11.10 -32.20
C PRO A 92 12.76 -12.24 -31.58
N VAL A 93 13.69 -11.92 -30.71
CA VAL A 93 14.51 -12.90 -30.01
C VAL A 93 13.61 -13.67 -29.05
N ALA A 94 13.36 -14.93 -29.33
CA ALA A 94 12.61 -15.78 -28.40
C ALA A 94 13.48 -16.07 -27.18
N ARG A 95 13.03 -15.55 -26.03
CA ARG A 95 13.66 -15.76 -24.71
C ARG A 95 12.85 -16.80 -23.95
N SER A 96 13.50 -17.68 -23.20
CA SER A 96 12.82 -18.74 -22.44
C SER A 96 13.29 -18.78 -21.01
N HIS A 97 12.34 -18.92 -20.06
CA HIS A 97 12.58 -19.01 -18.64
C HIS A 97 11.76 -20.17 -18.04
N LYS A 98 12.21 -20.74 -16.92
CA LYS A 98 11.41 -21.73 -16.19
C LYS A 98 10.15 -21.10 -15.59
N VAL A 99 10.29 -19.90 -15.01
CA VAL A 99 9.15 -19.17 -14.45
C VAL A 99 9.17 -17.72 -14.95
N VAL A 100 8.06 -17.28 -15.48
CA VAL A 100 7.81 -15.87 -15.80
C VAL A 100 6.80 -15.31 -14.80
N VAL A 101 7.16 -14.24 -14.10
CA VAL A 101 6.31 -13.53 -13.13
C VAL A 101 5.90 -12.18 -13.72
N VAL A 102 4.63 -12.01 -14.00
CA VAL A 102 4.04 -10.76 -14.50
C VAL A 102 3.58 -9.90 -13.34
N GLY A 103 4.27 -8.77 -13.12
CA GLY A 103 4.06 -7.85 -12.02
C GLY A 103 5.17 -7.93 -10.97
N GLY A 104 5.92 -6.83 -10.77
CA GLY A 104 6.95 -6.65 -9.75
C GLY A 104 6.43 -6.03 -8.44
N GLY A 105 5.10 -6.12 -8.20
CA GLY A 105 4.47 -5.66 -6.96
C GLY A 105 4.76 -6.55 -5.76
N THR A 106 3.97 -6.39 -4.69
CA THR A 106 4.13 -7.16 -3.44
C THR A 106 4.16 -8.67 -3.68
N ALA A 107 3.19 -9.18 -4.44
CA ALA A 107 3.08 -10.60 -4.74
C ALA A 107 4.24 -11.08 -5.61
N GLY A 108 4.54 -10.35 -6.69
CA GLY A 108 5.59 -10.76 -7.62
C GLY A 108 6.96 -10.86 -6.98
N LEU A 109 7.38 -9.85 -6.23
CA LEU A 109 8.67 -9.91 -5.52
C LEU A 109 8.69 -11.01 -4.45
N ALA A 110 7.63 -11.12 -3.64
CA ALA A 110 7.56 -12.15 -2.60
C ALA A 110 7.65 -13.56 -3.18
N ILE A 111 6.90 -13.84 -4.25
CA ILE A 111 6.89 -15.14 -4.95
C ILE A 111 8.24 -15.42 -5.61
N SER A 112 8.77 -14.47 -6.40
CA SER A 112 10.04 -14.64 -7.11
C SER A 112 11.18 -14.97 -6.14
N HIS A 113 11.28 -14.22 -5.03
CA HIS A 113 12.31 -14.48 -4.04
C HIS A 113 12.09 -15.80 -3.26
N GLN A 114 10.85 -16.20 -2.97
CA GLN A 114 10.59 -17.50 -2.36
C GLN A 114 10.96 -18.64 -3.31
N LEU A 115 10.66 -18.52 -4.61
CA LEU A 115 11.09 -19.47 -5.64
C LEU A 115 12.63 -19.58 -5.68
N LEU A 116 13.33 -18.45 -5.77
CA LEU A 116 14.78 -18.43 -5.79
C LEU A 116 15.39 -19.08 -4.53
N ARG A 117 14.80 -18.84 -3.35
CA ARG A 117 15.23 -19.43 -2.08
C ARG A 117 15.03 -20.95 -1.97
N SER A 118 14.23 -21.55 -2.85
CA SER A 118 14.11 -23.01 -2.92
C SER A 118 15.41 -23.69 -3.37
N GLY A 119 16.36 -22.96 -3.95
CA GLY A 119 17.62 -23.47 -4.48
C GLY A 119 17.49 -24.22 -5.82
N LYS A 120 16.30 -24.24 -6.44
CA LYS A 120 16.01 -24.99 -7.68
C LYS A 120 16.23 -24.19 -8.97
N PHE A 121 16.56 -22.89 -8.86
CA PHE A 121 16.62 -21.97 -9.97
C PHE A 121 18.04 -21.40 -10.14
N ALA A 122 18.55 -21.46 -11.38
CA ALA A 122 19.80 -20.87 -11.80
C ALA A 122 19.61 -19.41 -12.24
N GLN A 123 20.70 -18.80 -12.74
CA GLN A 123 20.68 -17.48 -13.35
C GLN A 123 19.67 -17.44 -14.50
N ASP A 124 18.81 -16.42 -14.52
CA ASP A 124 17.79 -16.15 -15.53
C ASP A 124 16.69 -17.23 -15.65
N ASP A 125 16.64 -18.25 -14.78
CA ASP A 125 15.53 -19.21 -14.76
C ASP A 125 14.20 -18.54 -14.37
N ILE A 126 14.27 -17.46 -13.58
CA ILE A 126 13.11 -16.65 -13.18
C ILE A 126 13.18 -15.29 -13.87
N ALA A 127 12.12 -14.94 -14.61
CA ALA A 127 11.96 -13.61 -15.16
C ALA A 127 10.85 -12.85 -14.45
N VAL A 128 11.08 -11.56 -14.20
CA VAL A 128 10.06 -10.63 -13.66
C VAL A 128 9.78 -9.56 -14.71
N VAL A 129 8.51 -9.35 -15.05
CA VAL A 129 8.07 -8.35 -16.03
C VAL A 129 7.26 -7.28 -15.32
N ASP A 130 7.72 -6.04 -15.31
CA ASP A 130 7.01 -4.89 -14.73
C ASP A 130 7.46 -3.59 -15.41
N PRO A 131 6.54 -2.73 -15.87
CA PRO A 131 6.90 -1.45 -16.51
C PRO A 131 7.42 -0.40 -15.52
N SER A 132 7.23 -0.60 -14.22
CA SER A 132 7.62 0.39 -13.21
C SER A 132 9.07 0.25 -12.77
N MET A 133 9.81 1.36 -12.76
CA MET A 133 11.12 1.46 -12.12
C MET A 133 11.06 1.64 -10.60
N TRP A 134 9.85 1.77 -10.05
CA TRP A 134 9.60 2.02 -8.64
C TRP A 134 8.69 0.98 -8.02
N HIS A 135 9.05 0.55 -6.84
CA HIS A 135 8.22 -0.31 -6.00
C HIS A 135 7.65 0.49 -4.81
N HIS A 136 6.35 0.33 -4.55
CA HIS A 136 5.64 1.12 -3.55
C HIS A 136 5.07 0.24 -2.43
N TYR A 137 5.31 0.64 -1.17
CA TYR A 137 4.56 0.13 -0.03
C TYR A 137 3.19 0.79 0.03
N GLN A 138 2.27 0.34 -0.82
CA GLN A 138 0.93 0.93 -0.99
C GLN A 138 0.09 1.02 0.30
N PRO A 139 0.15 0.05 1.27
CA PRO A 139 -0.58 0.16 2.52
C PRO A 139 -0.21 1.39 3.37
N GLY A 140 0.92 2.00 3.09
CA GLY A 140 1.41 3.22 3.73
C GLY A 140 0.75 4.51 3.24
N TRP A 141 0.11 4.53 2.06
CA TRP A 141 -0.54 5.74 1.54
C TRP A 141 -1.63 6.28 2.47
N THR A 142 -2.28 5.42 3.25
CA THR A 142 -3.19 5.87 4.31
C THR A 142 -2.48 6.65 5.44
N LEU A 143 -1.19 6.40 5.67
CA LEU A 143 -0.38 7.17 6.62
C LEU A 143 0.09 8.49 6.01
N VAL A 144 0.29 8.54 4.68
CA VAL A 144 0.56 9.77 3.93
C VAL A 144 -0.66 10.67 3.96
N GLY A 145 -1.82 10.15 3.57
CA GLY A 145 -3.09 10.88 3.61
C GLY A 145 -3.52 11.36 5.01
N GLY A 146 -2.97 10.79 6.07
CA GLY A 146 -3.12 11.23 7.45
C GLY A 146 -1.97 12.09 7.97
N GLY A 147 -1.03 12.55 7.14
CA GLY A 147 0.08 13.41 7.56
C GLY A 147 1.12 12.73 8.47
N VAL A 148 1.19 11.39 8.49
CA VAL A 148 2.07 10.64 9.40
C VAL A 148 3.39 10.25 8.74
N LYS A 149 3.41 10.14 7.40
CA LYS A 149 4.57 9.81 6.57
C LYS A 149 4.55 10.60 5.27
N THR A 150 5.70 10.67 4.61
CA THR A 150 5.79 11.16 3.23
C THR A 150 5.62 10.00 2.24
N LYS A 151 5.23 10.28 1.00
CA LYS A 151 5.09 9.25 -0.03
C LYS A 151 6.44 8.69 -0.48
N GLU A 152 7.49 9.51 -0.38
CA GLU A 152 8.88 9.16 -0.71
C GLU A 152 9.44 8.10 0.24
N ASP A 153 9.10 8.16 1.53
CA ASP A 153 9.49 7.15 2.53
C ASP A 153 9.03 5.73 2.16
N LEU A 154 7.97 5.65 1.34
CA LEU A 154 7.22 4.43 1.06
C LEU A 154 7.54 3.80 -0.30
N ARG A 155 8.48 4.35 -1.05
CA ARG A 155 8.93 3.76 -2.32
C ARG A 155 10.40 3.38 -2.28
N ARG A 156 10.77 2.46 -3.14
CA ARG A 156 12.16 2.06 -3.40
C ARG A 156 12.35 1.89 -4.90
N PRO A 157 13.55 2.17 -5.44
CA PRO A 157 13.87 1.78 -6.79
C PRO A 157 13.69 0.27 -6.98
N MET A 158 13.15 -0.16 -8.10
CA MET A 158 12.91 -1.57 -8.38
C MET A 158 14.22 -2.36 -8.37
N HIS A 159 15.30 -1.79 -8.91
CA HIS A 159 16.61 -2.44 -8.97
C HIS A 159 17.22 -2.78 -7.60
N ASP A 160 16.82 -2.07 -6.51
CA ASP A 160 17.28 -2.37 -5.15
C ASP A 160 16.58 -3.63 -4.57
N LEU A 161 15.48 -4.06 -5.20
CA LEU A 161 14.64 -5.16 -4.74
C LEU A 161 14.70 -6.39 -5.63
N ILE A 162 15.10 -6.24 -6.89
CA ILE A 162 15.28 -7.33 -7.84
C ILE A 162 16.61 -8.04 -7.54
N ASP A 163 16.57 -9.35 -7.31
CA ASP A 163 17.79 -10.15 -7.15
C ASP A 163 18.54 -10.21 -8.49
N PRO A 164 19.88 -10.05 -8.51
CA PRO A 164 20.68 -10.13 -9.75
C PRO A 164 20.54 -11.44 -10.53
N LYS A 165 20.04 -12.50 -9.91
CA LYS A 165 19.74 -13.77 -10.56
C LYS A 165 18.45 -13.75 -11.37
N PHE A 166 17.58 -12.75 -11.18
CA PHE A 166 16.38 -12.61 -12.00
C PHE A 166 16.69 -11.93 -13.34
N LYS A 167 16.04 -12.37 -14.40
CA LYS A 167 15.88 -11.56 -15.59
C LYS A 167 14.77 -10.53 -15.34
N PHE A 168 15.11 -9.27 -15.30
CA PHE A 168 14.13 -8.19 -15.20
C PHE A 168 13.84 -7.61 -16.58
N TYR A 169 12.55 -7.59 -16.96
CA TYR A 169 12.04 -6.89 -18.13
C TYR A 169 11.27 -5.66 -17.66
N ASN A 170 11.84 -4.48 -17.88
CA ASN A 170 11.17 -3.22 -17.60
C ASN A 170 10.21 -2.87 -18.73
N GLU A 171 9.20 -3.72 -18.92
CA GLU A 171 8.22 -3.67 -20.00
C GLU A 171 6.83 -4.06 -19.51
N SER A 172 5.80 -3.60 -20.21
CA SER A 172 4.45 -4.09 -20.04
C SER A 172 4.24 -5.42 -20.73
N VAL A 173 3.25 -6.18 -20.29
CA VAL A 173 2.75 -7.34 -21.06
C VAL A 173 1.70 -6.87 -22.07
N GLY A 174 1.87 -7.24 -23.32
CA GLY A 174 0.91 -6.99 -24.38
C GLY A 174 -0.20 -8.05 -24.41
N THR A 175 0.18 -9.34 -24.55
CA THR A 175 -0.78 -10.46 -24.62
C THR A 175 -0.27 -11.70 -23.92
N PHE A 176 -1.21 -12.52 -23.43
CA PHE A 176 -0.96 -13.87 -22.95
C PHE A 176 -1.31 -14.88 -24.05
N LEU A 177 -0.43 -15.84 -24.30
CA LEU A 177 -0.62 -16.94 -25.26
C LEU A 177 -0.44 -18.28 -24.53
N PRO A 178 -1.35 -18.65 -23.61
CA PRO A 178 -1.14 -19.78 -22.71
C PRO A 178 -1.08 -21.12 -23.43
N GLU A 179 -1.75 -21.28 -24.57
CA GLU A 179 -1.67 -22.49 -25.39
C GLU A 179 -0.25 -22.71 -25.98
N ASN A 180 0.53 -21.64 -26.10
CA ASN A 180 1.90 -21.67 -26.61
C ASN A 180 2.96 -21.47 -25.50
N ASN A 181 2.55 -21.48 -24.23
CA ASN A 181 3.41 -21.19 -23.07
C ASN A 181 4.25 -19.93 -23.27
N SER A 182 3.63 -18.82 -23.71
CA SER A 182 4.35 -17.61 -24.01
C SER A 182 3.52 -16.36 -23.72
N ILE A 183 4.24 -15.24 -23.56
CA ILE A 183 3.69 -13.88 -23.52
C ILE A 183 4.36 -13.03 -24.59
N THR A 184 3.67 -11.98 -25.04
CA THR A 184 4.31 -10.87 -25.77
C THR A 184 4.46 -9.68 -24.85
N LEU A 185 5.60 -8.99 -24.92
CA LEU A 185 5.85 -7.74 -24.24
C LEU A 185 5.31 -6.55 -25.05
N GLY A 186 5.19 -5.38 -24.41
CA GLY A 186 4.74 -4.17 -25.07
C GLY A 186 5.61 -3.70 -26.24
N ASN A 187 6.88 -4.05 -26.25
CA ASN A 187 7.84 -3.80 -27.34
C ASN A 187 7.77 -4.85 -28.49
N GLY A 188 6.89 -5.86 -28.37
CA GLY A 188 6.71 -6.93 -29.36
C GLY A 188 7.59 -8.16 -29.14
N ASP A 189 8.52 -8.17 -28.19
CA ASP A 189 9.35 -9.33 -27.88
C ASP A 189 8.47 -10.47 -27.33
N LYS A 190 8.82 -11.71 -27.73
CA LYS A 190 8.18 -12.92 -27.21
C LYS A 190 9.00 -13.54 -26.09
N VAL A 191 8.35 -13.89 -24.99
CA VAL A 191 8.96 -14.58 -23.84
C VAL A 191 8.21 -15.89 -23.60
N ASN A 192 8.95 -16.99 -23.63
CA ASN A 192 8.43 -18.35 -23.37
C ASN A 192 8.66 -18.71 -21.91
N TYR A 193 7.81 -19.60 -21.37
CA TYR A 193 7.87 -20.06 -19.99
C TYR A 193 7.52 -21.55 -19.85
N GLU A 194 8.02 -22.19 -18.81
CA GLU A 194 7.49 -23.48 -18.36
C GLU A 194 6.30 -23.23 -17.41
N HIS A 195 6.41 -22.24 -16.49
CA HIS A 195 5.34 -21.79 -15.60
C HIS A 195 5.15 -20.28 -15.68
N LEU A 196 3.90 -19.83 -15.58
CA LEU A 196 3.52 -18.41 -15.57
C LEU A 196 2.85 -18.06 -14.26
N VAL A 197 3.30 -16.95 -13.63
CA VAL A 197 2.68 -16.35 -12.45
C VAL A 197 2.16 -14.97 -12.83
N VAL A 198 0.85 -14.75 -12.72
CA VAL A 198 0.19 -13.51 -13.16
C VAL A 198 -0.29 -12.73 -11.94
N VAL A 199 0.44 -11.70 -11.54
CA VAL A 199 0.22 -10.93 -10.30
C VAL A 199 0.40 -9.40 -10.48
N PRO A 200 -0.15 -8.78 -11.57
CA PRO A 200 0.02 -7.36 -11.85
C PRO A 200 -0.79 -6.44 -10.92
N GLY A 201 -1.55 -6.99 -9.99
CA GLY A 201 -2.48 -6.22 -9.16
C GLY A 201 -3.78 -5.86 -9.90
N ILE A 202 -4.39 -4.73 -9.53
CA ILE A 202 -5.62 -4.21 -10.17
C ILE A 202 -5.45 -2.76 -10.59
N SER A 203 -6.22 -2.36 -11.59
CA SER A 203 -6.29 -1.00 -12.11
C SER A 203 -7.22 -0.13 -11.27
N ILE A 204 -6.88 1.15 -11.12
CA ILE A 204 -7.70 2.17 -10.49
C ILE A 204 -8.38 2.97 -11.61
N ASN A 205 -9.71 2.96 -11.64
CA ASN A 205 -10.47 3.64 -12.68
C ASN A 205 -11.01 4.98 -12.18
N TYR A 206 -10.17 6.03 -12.24
CA TYR A 206 -10.60 7.39 -11.89
C TYR A 206 -11.73 7.91 -12.78
N GLY A 207 -11.76 7.50 -14.05
CA GLY A 207 -12.81 7.86 -15.01
C GLY A 207 -14.18 7.22 -14.72
N SER A 208 -14.26 6.26 -13.79
CA SER A 208 -15.54 5.68 -13.35
C SER A 208 -16.44 6.67 -12.60
N VAL A 209 -15.87 7.78 -12.14
CA VAL A 209 -16.60 8.89 -11.52
C VAL A 209 -16.44 10.10 -12.44
N LYS A 210 -17.54 10.54 -13.07
CA LYS A 210 -17.53 11.69 -14.00
C LYS A 210 -16.99 12.93 -13.29
N GLY A 211 -16.07 13.66 -13.93
CA GLY A 211 -15.46 14.89 -13.40
C GLY A 211 -14.40 14.68 -12.32
N LEU A 212 -14.12 13.42 -11.90
CA LEU A 212 -13.10 13.15 -10.88
C LEU A 212 -11.66 13.41 -11.35
N PRO A 213 -11.24 13.02 -12.57
CA PRO A 213 -9.88 13.30 -13.05
C PRO A 213 -9.57 14.80 -13.03
N GLU A 214 -10.49 15.62 -13.49
CA GLU A 214 -10.37 17.09 -13.54
C GLU A 214 -10.32 17.69 -12.12
N ALA A 215 -11.18 17.21 -11.22
CA ALA A 215 -11.22 17.65 -9.84
C ALA A 215 -9.94 17.29 -9.06
N LEU A 216 -9.34 16.11 -9.32
CA LEU A 216 -8.07 15.72 -8.73
C LEU A 216 -6.88 16.52 -9.26
N ALA A 217 -6.89 16.83 -10.56
CA ALA A 217 -5.84 17.61 -11.20
C ALA A 217 -5.86 19.09 -10.79
N ASN A 218 -7.01 19.63 -10.36
CA ASN A 218 -7.13 21.01 -9.90
C ASN A 218 -6.48 21.18 -8.51
N PRO A 219 -5.41 21.99 -8.35
CA PRO A 219 -4.72 22.17 -7.07
C PRO A 219 -5.57 22.91 -6.03
N ASP A 220 -6.54 23.72 -6.47
CA ASP A 220 -7.42 24.51 -5.60
C ASP A 220 -8.64 23.70 -5.12
N SER A 221 -8.92 22.57 -5.75
CA SER A 221 -10.02 21.69 -5.36
C SER A 221 -9.67 20.92 -4.08
N LEU A 222 -10.60 20.88 -3.12
CA LEU A 222 -10.51 20.00 -1.95
C LEU A 222 -11.01 18.57 -2.23
N VAL A 223 -10.96 18.15 -3.50
CA VAL A 223 -11.14 16.74 -3.91
C VAL A 223 -9.80 16.03 -3.88
N SER A 224 -9.74 14.89 -3.21
CA SER A 224 -8.49 14.15 -3.02
C SER A 224 -8.73 12.62 -2.97
N SER A 225 -7.66 11.84 -3.15
CA SER A 225 -7.70 10.38 -3.10
C SER A 225 -6.37 9.82 -2.59
N ILE A 226 -6.43 8.86 -1.65
CA ILE A 226 -5.23 8.13 -1.18
C ILE A 226 -4.74 7.08 -2.18
N TYR A 227 -5.50 6.77 -3.22
CA TYR A 227 -5.15 5.73 -4.16
C TYR A 227 -4.28 6.29 -5.29
N GLY A 228 -3.04 5.85 -5.31
CA GLY A 228 -2.00 6.29 -6.23
C GLY A 228 -0.91 7.13 -5.56
N TYR A 229 0.31 6.98 -6.08
CA TYR A 229 1.47 7.73 -5.61
C TYR A 229 1.33 9.24 -5.86
N ASP A 230 0.71 9.60 -7.00
CA ASP A 230 0.61 11.00 -7.44
C ASP A 230 -0.54 11.77 -6.79
N THR A 231 -1.41 11.07 -6.04
CA THR A 231 -2.61 11.69 -5.44
C THR A 231 -2.63 11.66 -3.92
N CYS A 232 -1.90 10.72 -3.29
CA CYS A 232 -2.05 10.44 -1.86
C CYS A 232 -1.57 11.57 -0.94
N ASP A 233 -0.61 12.38 -1.35
CA ASP A 233 -0.06 13.51 -0.58
C ASP A 233 -0.99 14.73 -0.56
N LYS A 234 -1.85 14.90 -1.58
CA LYS A 234 -2.86 15.95 -1.58
C LYS A 234 -3.87 15.81 -0.43
N VAL A 235 -4.13 14.58 0.04
CA VAL A 235 -5.20 14.29 1.01
C VAL A 235 -5.03 15.07 2.30
N PHE A 236 -3.85 14.99 2.95
CA PHE A 236 -3.65 15.66 4.23
C PHE A 236 -3.76 17.18 4.10
N SER A 237 -3.22 17.76 3.03
CA SER A 237 -3.34 19.20 2.79
C SER A 237 -4.79 19.66 2.57
N THR A 238 -5.67 18.83 2.01
CA THR A 238 -7.11 19.15 1.91
C THR A 238 -7.78 19.11 3.28
N VAL A 239 -7.40 18.14 4.15
CA VAL A 239 -7.90 18.05 5.52
C VAL A 239 -7.49 19.27 6.36
N GLU A 240 -6.23 19.72 6.25
CA GLU A 240 -5.73 20.92 6.97
C GLU A 240 -6.41 22.22 6.51
N LYS A 241 -6.70 22.35 5.23
CA LYS A 241 -7.33 23.55 4.65
C LYS A 241 -8.79 23.70 5.07
N LEU A 242 -9.52 22.61 5.32
CA LEU A 242 -10.94 22.69 5.70
C LEU A 242 -11.10 23.21 7.12
N GLN A 243 -11.76 24.36 7.28
CA GLN A 243 -12.06 24.99 8.58
C GLN A 243 -13.55 24.92 8.95
N LYS A 244 -14.44 24.77 7.97
CA LYS A 244 -15.89 24.63 8.13
C LYS A 244 -16.53 24.03 6.89
N GLY A 245 -17.72 23.46 7.05
CA GLY A 245 -18.54 22.94 5.94
C GLY A 245 -18.65 21.42 5.96
N ASN A 246 -18.96 20.82 4.83
CA ASN A 246 -19.33 19.43 4.67
C ASN A 246 -18.14 18.63 4.13
N ALA A 247 -17.63 17.68 4.92
CA ALA A 247 -16.59 16.73 4.52
C ALA A 247 -17.22 15.37 4.21
N ILE A 248 -17.09 14.92 2.97
CA ILE A 248 -17.62 13.63 2.52
C ILE A 248 -16.45 12.69 2.20
N PHE A 249 -16.47 11.49 2.81
CA PHE A 249 -15.53 10.41 2.51
C PHE A 249 -16.28 9.29 1.81
N THR A 250 -15.73 8.75 0.71
CA THR A 250 -16.45 7.79 -0.11
C THR A 250 -15.79 6.41 -0.16
N GLN A 251 -16.59 5.38 -0.41
CA GLN A 251 -16.17 4.04 -0.76
C GLN A 251 -17.13 3.49 -1.80
N PRO A 252 -16.65 3.02 -2.99
CA PRO A 252 -17.55 2.50 -4.01
C PRO A 252 -18.08 1.11 -3.64
N ALA A 253 -19.15 0.70 -4.33
CA ALA A 253 -19.55 -0.70 -4.39
C ALA A 253 -18.49 -1.53 -5.12
N GLY A 254 -18.41 -2.82 -4.77
CA GLY A 254 -17.53 -3.78 -5.43
C GLY A 254 -16.14 -3.88 -4.79
N VAL A 255 -15.21 -4.45 -5.56
CA VAL A 255 -13.87 -4.79 -5.08
C VAL A 255 -12.95 -3.59 -5.16
N ILE A 256 -12.26 -3.30 -4.04
CA ILE A 256 -11.18 -2.30 -3.99
C ILE A 256 -9.96 -2.87 -3.26
N LYS A 257 -8.79 -2.28 -3.51
CA LYS A 257 -7.60 -2.56 -2.68
C LYS A 257 -7.86 -2.11 -1.25
N CYS A 258 -7.78 -3.03 -0.28
CA CYS A 258 -7.96 -2.79 1.14
C CYS A 258 -9.29 -2.07 1.47
N ALA A 259 -10.39 -2.81 1.53
CA ALA A 259 -11.75 -2.29 1.80
C ALA A 259 -11.89 -1.44 3.07
N GLY A 260 -10.94 -1.53 4.00
CA GLY A 260 -10.89 -0.64 5.17
C GLY A 260 -10.08 0.65 4.99
N ALA A 261 -9.43 0.86 3.83
CA ALA A 261 -8.57 2.04 3.64
C ALA A 261 -9.35 3.37 3.58
N PRO A 262 -10.54 3.45 2.96
CA PRO A 262 -11.33 4.68 2.92
C PRO A 262 -11.62 5.24 4.31
N GLN A 263 -12.04 4.37 5.23
CA GLN A 263 -12.37 4.75 6.61
C GLN A 263 -11.15 5.23 7.41
N LYS A 264 -9.93 4.77 7.09
CA LYS A 264 -8.72 5.23 7.79
C LYS A 264 -8.53 6.73 7.63
N ILE A 265 -8.82 7.26 6.45
CA ILE A 265 -8.73 8.69 6.17
C ILE A 265 -9.83 9.45 6.90
N LEU A 266 -11.07 8.98 6.84
CA LEU A 266 -12.18 9.51 7.61
C LEU A 266 -11.81 9.68 9.10
N TRP A 267 -11.33 8.60 9.72
CA TRP A 267 -11.04 8.60 11.17
C TRP A 267 -9.85 9.48 11.53
N MET A 268 -8.83 9.55 10.68
CA MET A 268 -7.69 10.45 10.93
C MET A 268 -8.06 11.91 10.71
N ALA A 269 -8.86 12.24 9.70
CA ALA A 269 -9.36 13.58 9.48
C ALA A 269 -10.25 14.04 10.65
N LEU A 270 -11.18 13.17 11.11
CA LEU A 270 -12.01 13.45 12.27
C LEU A 270 -11.16 13.75 13.52
N ASP A 271 -10.17 12.91 13.82
CA ASP A 271 -9.32 13.11 14.99
C ASP A 271 -8.44 14.36 14.86
N TYR A 272 -8.00 14.72 13.65
CA TYR A 272 -7.32 15.99 13.36
C TYR A 272 -8.22 17.17 13.69
N TRP A 273 -9.43 17.22 13.14
CA TRP A 273 -10.37 18.31 13.37
C TRP A 273 -10.86 18.38 14.83
N LYS A 274 -11.02 17.25 15.50
CA LYS A 274 -11.30 17.19 16.95
C LYS A 274 -10.18 17.86 17.75
N ARG A 275 -8.91 17.58 17.44
CA ARG A 275 -7.76 18.19 18.12
C ARG A 275 -7.61 19.68 17.81
N ALA A 276 -8.02 20.09 16.61
CA ALA A 276 -8.04 21.49 16.20
C ALA A 276 -9.25 22.28 16.74
N GLY A 277 -10.19 21.64 17.47
CA GLY A 277 -11.41 22.29 17.97
C GLY A 277 -12.47 22.52 16.89
N LEU A 278 -12.31 21.93 15.69
CA LEU A 278 -13.22 22.08 14.56
C LEU A 278 -14.33 21.00 14.51
N TYR A 279 -14.22 19.98 15.36
CA TYR A 279 -15.20 18.90 15.48
C TYR A 279 -15.37 18.45 16.93
N ASN A 280 -16.62 18.37 17.39
CA ASN A 280 -16.95 17.86 18.72
C ASN A 280 -17.83 16.61 18.60
N PRO A 281 -17.29 15.39 18.80
CA PRO A 281 -18.06 14.15 18.71
C PRO A 281 -19.24 14.06 19.67
N SER A 282 -19.18 14.74 20.83
CA SER A 282 -20.25 14.74 21.83
C SER A 282 -21.41 15.68 21.46
N ASN A 283 -21.17 16.63 20.57
CA ASN A 283 -22.19 17.54 20.01
C ASN A 283 -21.85 17.88 18.56
N PRO A 284 -22.02 16.92 17.61
CA PRO A 284 -21.63 17.11 16.21
C PRO A 284 -22.36 18.29 15.54
N ALA A 285 -23.63 18.53 15.91
CA ALA A 285 -24.42 19.60 15.34
C ALA A 285 -23.90 21.02 15.64
N SER A 286 -23.07 21.18 16.68
CA SER A 286 -22.41 22.45 17.01
C SER A 286 -21.04 22.61 16.37
N SER A 287 -20.57 21.60 15.64
CA SER A 287 -19.25 21.61 15.03
C SER A 287 -19.22 22.47 13.75
N PRO A 288 -18.13 23.21 13.50
CA PRO A 288 -17.93 23.89 12.21
C PRO A 288 -17.94 22.93 11.00
N ILE A 289 -17.50 21.68 11.19
CA ILE A 289 -17.40 20.66 10.15
C ILE A 289 -18.43 19.57 10.36
N ASN A 290 -19.19 19.24 9.31
CA ASN A 290 -20.06 18.07 9.25
C ASN A 290 -19.35 16.95 8.52
N ILE A 291 -19.41 15.72 9.03
CA ILE A 291 -18.68 14.58 8.47
C ILE A 291 -19.65 13.49 8.04
N SER A 292 -19.56 13.08 6.77
CA SER A 292 -20.34 11.98 6.20
C SER A 292 -19.44 10.91 5.61
N PHE A 293 -19.85 9.65 5.75
CA PHE A 293 -19.27 8.50 5.08
C PHE A 293 -20.28 7.91 4.10
N ALA A 294 -20.04 8.11 2.79
CA ALA A 294 -20.88 7.59 1.73
C ALA A 294 -20.26 6.31 1.16
N THR A 295 -20.99 5.23 1.19
CA THR A 295 -20.49 3.93 0.68
C THR A 295 -21.53 3.21 -0.15
N GLY A 296 -21.13 2.65 -1.29
CA GLY A 296 -21.94 1.74 -2.09
C GLY A 296 -22.22 0.40 -1.38
N MET A 297 -21.57 0.15 -0.23
CA MET A 297 -21.76 -1.06 0.57
C MET A 297 -22.91 -0.90 1.58
N PRO A 298 -23.56 -2.00 2.03
CA PRO A 298 -24.65 -1.95 3.00
C PRO A 298 -24.19 -1.77 4.46
N SER A 299 -22.88 -1.83 4.73
CA SER A 299 -22.31 -1.77 6.07
C SER A 299 -20.93 -1.11 6.08
N MET A 300 -20.44 -0.76 7.28
CA MET A 300 -19.11 -0.17 7.45
C MET A 300 -17.97 -1.12 7.05
N PHE A 301 -18.13 -2.41 7.23
CA PHE A 301 -17.13 -3.42 6.84
C PHE A 301 -17.81 -4.78 6.66
N ALA A 302 -17.33 -5.58 5.68
CA ALA A 302 -17.96 -6.84 5.30
C ALA A 302 -17.89 -7.93 6.40
N VAL A 303 -16.83 -7.94 7.22
CA VAL A 303 -16.70 -8.89 8.32
C VAL A 303 -17.50 -8.42 9.52
N ALA A 304 -18.53 -9.16 9.90
CA ALA A 304 -19.56 -8.75 10.86
C ALA A 304 -19.01 -8.22 12.20
N LYS A 305 -18.03 -8.92 12.80
CA LYS A 305 -17.39 -8.50 14.06
C LYS A 305 -16.83 -7.09 13.99
N TYR A 306 -16.06 -6.82 12.94
CA TYR A 306 -15.40 -5.52 12.77
C TYR A 306 -16.36 -4.46 12.22
N GLY A 307 -17.33 -4.89 11.40
CA GLY A 307 -18.41 -4.03 10.92
C GLY A 307 -19.23 -3.46 12.06
N ALA A 308 -19.61 -4.28 13.03
CA ALA A 308 -20.34 -3.85 14.22
C ALA A 308 -19.53 -2.86 15.08
N ALA A 309 -18.24 -3.13 15.30
CA ALA A 309 -17.37 -2.22 16.07
C ALA A 309 -17.19 -0.87 15.38
N LEU A 310 -17.04 -0.86 14.05
CA LEU A 310 -16.90 0.38 13.27
C LEU A 310 -18.22 1.16 13.19
N GLU A 311 -19.35 0.49 13.10
CA GLU A 311 -20.68 1.14 13.13
C GLU A 311 -20.98 1.76 14.49
N ALA A 312 -20.65 1.08 15.59
CA ALA A 312 -20.76 1.65 16.93
C ALA A 312 -19.89 2.91 17.05
N MET A 313 -18.65 2.86 16.57
CA MET A 313 -17.73 4.00 16.55
C MET A 313 -18.25 5.16 15.70
N ARG A 314 -18.84 4.86 14.52
CA ARG A 314 -19.46 5.88 13.65
C ARG A 314 -20.56 6.64 14.38
N LYS A 315 -21.45 5.91 15.03
CA LYS A 315 -22.57 6.49 15.81
C LYS A 315 -22.07 7.30 17.00
N GLU A 316 -21.16 6.72 17.80
CA GLU A 316 -20.53 7.39 18.95
C GLU A 316 -19.87 8.72 18.56
N ARG A 317 -19.24 8.75 17.39
CA ARG A 317 -18.51 9.95 16.91
C ARG A 317 -19.36 10.89 16.06
N GLY A 318 -20.66 10.62 15.90
CA GLY A 318 -21.60 11.50 15.20
C GLY A 318 -21.37 11.65 13.70
N VAL A 319 -20.73 10.66 13.04
CA VAL A 319 -20.53 10.67 11.59
C VAL A 319 -21.81 10.21 10.89
N GLU A 320 -22.30 10.97 9.91
CA GLU A 320 -23.43 10.56 9.07
C GLU A 320 -23.01 9.35 8.20
N GLY A 321 -23.84 8.30 8.15
CA GLY A 321 -23.64 7.13 7.28
C GLY A 321 -24.61 7.16 6.11
N LEU A 322 -24.08 7.25 4.89
CA LEU A 322 -24.83 7.13 3.65
C LEU A 322 -24.50 5.76 3.03
N PHE A 323 -25.20 4.72 3.50
CA PHE A 323 -25.03 3.37 3.00
C PHE A 323 -25.75 3.18 1.66
N GLN A 324 -25.22 2.30 0.82
CA GLN A 324 -25.74 2.05 -0.52
C GLN A 324 -25.79 3.32 -1.39
N HIS A 325 -24.82 4.22 -1.21
CA HIS A 325 -24.64 5.43 -1.98
C HIS A 325 -23.28 5.34 -2.70
N ASP A 326 -23.31 5.06 -3.99
CA ASP A 326 -22.11 4.89 -4.84
C ASP A 326 -21.84 6.18 -5.61
N LEU A 327 -20.69 6.83 -5.38
CA LEU A 327 -20.34 8.07 -6.05
C LEU A 327 -20.17 7.83 -7.56
N VAL A 328 -20.90 8.61 -8.37
CA VAL A 328 -20.88 8.49 -9.84
C VAL A 328 -20.45 9.76 -10.57
N ALA A 329 -20.56 10.93 -9.92
CA ALA A 329 -20.13 12.18 -10.52
C ALA A 329 -19.68 13.20 -9.48
N VAL A 330 -18.74 14.06 -9.89
CA VAL A 330 -18.28 15.26 -9.19
C VAL A 330 -18.43 16.42 -10.18
N ASP A 331 -19.15 17.48 -9.77
CA ASP A 331 -19.33 18.71 -10.54
C ASP A 331 -19.17 19.91 -9.62
N GLY A 332 -18.06 20.64 -9.76
CA GLY A 332 -17.69 21.71 -8.83
C GLY A 332 -17.63 21.20 -7.40
N ASN A 333 -18.54 21.67 -6.55
CA ASN A 333 -18.69 21.23 -5.14
C ASN A 333 -19.90 20.30 -4.92
N LYS A 334 -20.38 19.64 -5.96
CA LYS A 334 -21.50 18.70 -5.91
C LYS A 334 -21.02 17.28 -6.15
N ALA A 335 -21.39 16.37 -5.28
CA ALA A 335 -21.17 14.94 -5.40
C ALA A 335 -22.50 14.23 -5.64
N THR A 336 -22.60 13.47 -6.74
CA THR A 336 -23.81 12.73 -7.12
C THR A 336 -23.62 11.25 -6.86
N PHE A 337 -24.55 10.66 -6.13
CA PHE A 337 -24.53 9.25 -5.73
C PHE A 337 -25.64 8.48 -6.41
N ALA A 338 -25.29 7.35 -7.02
CA ALA A 338 -26.26 6.34 -7.42
C ALA A 338 -26.67 5.49 -6.23
N ARG A 339 -27.93 5.04 -6.24
CA ARG A 339 -28.49 4.10 -5.28
C ARG A 339 -28.79 2.78 -5.97
N PRO A 340 -28.82 1.63 -5.24
CA PRO A 340 -29.23 0.38 -5.81
C PRO A 340 -30.70 0.46 -6.27
N ASP A 341 -31.10 -0.45 -7.13
CA ASP A 341 -32.49 -0.65 -7.58
C ASP A 341 -33.06 0.48 -8.45
N GLY A 342 -32.21 1.28 -9.10
CA GLY A 342 -32.65 2.36 -9.98
C GLY A 342 -33.37 3.52 -9.26
N GLN A 343 -33.24 3.61 -7.94
CA GLN A 343 -33.74 4.74 -7.19
C GLN A 343 -33.11 6.06 -7.65
N GLU A 344 -33.82 7.16 -7.43
CA GLU A 344 -33.34 8.49 -7.79
C GLU A 344 -31.95 8.79 -7.21
N GLN A 345 -31.09 9.37 -8.04
CA GLN A 345 -29.76 9.79 -7.62
C GLN A 345 -29.84 10.89 -6.58
N VAL A 346 -28.93 10.84 -5.62
CA VAL A 346 -28.84 11.84 -4.55
C VAL A 346 -27.64 12.74 -4.81
N THR A 347 -27.84 14.05 -4.86
CA THR A 347 -26.76 15.03 -4.95
C THR A 347 -26.53 15.71 -3.60
N ARG A 348 -25.29 15.78 -3.16
CA ARG A 348 -24.86 16.45 -1.93
C ARG A 348 -23.82 17.52 -2.24
N GLN A 349 -23.91 18.65 -1.57
CA GLN A 349 -22.84 19.64 -1.59
C GLN A 349 -21.75 19.25 -0.61
N PHE A 350 -20.50 19.50 -1.01
CA PHE A 350 -19.32 19.26 -0.17
C PHE A 350 -18.38 20.47 -0.21
N ASP A 351 -17.60 20.62 0.84
CA ASP A 351 -16.47 21.54 0.93
C ASP A 351 -15.13 20.74 0.90
N LEU A 352 -15.15 19.46 1.31
CA LEU A 352 -14.08 18.48 1.12
C LEU A 352 -14.67 17.15 0.65
N LEU A 353 -14.05 16.55 -0.36
CA LEU A 353 -14.42 15.22 -0.85
C LEU A 353 -13.19 14.32 -0.96
N HIS A 354 -13.15 13.25 -0.18
CA HIS A 354 -12.18 12.18 -0.35
C HIS A 354 -12.80 11.06 -1.17
N VAL A 355 -12.24 10.78 -2.34
CA VAL A 355 -12.80 9.81 -3.29
C VAL A 355 -11.97 8.53 -3.34
N VAL A 356 -12.68 7.40 -3.30
CA VAL A 356 -12.16 6.10 -3.70
C VAL A 356 -12.84 5.71 -5.00
N PRO A 357 -12.12 5.67 -6.14
CA PRO A 357 -12.70 5.27 -7.42
C PRO A 357 -12.92 3.77 -7.48
N LYS A 358 -13.75 3.31 -8.43
CA LYS A 358 -13.88 1.89 -8.73
C LYS A 358 -12.56 1.29 -9.18
N MET A 359 -12.36 0.02 -8.91
CA MET A 359 -11.17 -0.72 -9.27
C MET A 359 -11.55 -2.04 -9.93
N GLY A 360 -10.65 -2.58 -10.73
CA GLY A 360 -10.88 -3.84 -11.42
C GLY A 360 -9.61 -4.38 -12.08
N PRO A 361 -9.70 -5.53 -12.75
CA PRO A 361 -8.58 -6.12 -13.46
C PRO A 361 -8.02 -5.16 -14.51
N HIS A 362 -6.71 -5.27 -14.78
CA HIS A 362 -6.11 -4.61 -15.95
C HIS A 362 -6.72 -5.16 -17.25
N ALA A 363 -6.89 -4.33 -18.27
CA ALA A 363 -7.50 -4.72 -19.55
C ALA A 363 -6.77 -5.92 -20.18
N PHE A 364 -5.42 -5.91 -20.19
CA PHE A 364 -4.65 -7.02 -20.76
C PHE A 364 -4.83 -8.37 -20.03
N VAL A 365 -5.32 -8.35 -18.77
CA VAL A 365 -5.74 -9.56 -18.04
C VAL A 365 -7.19 -9.90 -18.38
N LYS A 366 -8.09 -8.91 -18.27
CA LYS A 366 -9.53 -9.06 -18.47
C LYS A 366 -9.87 -9.61 -19.87
N ASP A 367 -9.15 -9.12 -20.89
CA ASP A 367 -9.39 -9.47 -22.28
C ASP A 367 -8.58 -10.72 -22.74
N SER A 368 -8.01 -11.48 -21.79
CA SER A 368 -7.19 -12.65 -22.05
C SER A 368 -7.93 -13.97 -21.79
N ALA A 369 -7.38 -15.06 -22.33
CA ALA A 369 -7.84 -16.42 -22.05
C ALA A 369 -7.65 -16.88 -20.59
N LEU A 370 -6.98 -16.05 -19.75
CA LEU A 370 -6.72 -16.34 -18.34
C LEU A 370 -7.83 -15.79 -17.41
N ALA A 371 -8.74 -14.98 -17.96
CA ALA A 371 -9.73 -14.28 -17.14
C ALA A 371 -10.99 -15.13 -16.93
N ASN A 372 -11.57 -15.00 -15.72
CA ASN A 372 -12.94 -15.42 -15.46
C ASN A 372 -13.95 -14.36 -15.96
N GLU A 373 -15.25 -14.59 -15.78
CA GLU A 373 -16.32 -13.68 -16.20
C GLU A 373 -16.18 -12.26 -15.59
N ALA A 374 -15.61 -12.14 -14.39
CA ALA A 374 -15.36 -10.86 -13.74
C ALA A 374 -14.06 -10.18 -14.21
N GLY A 375 -13.28 -10.83 -15.08
CA GLY A 375 -12.03 -10.31 -15.65
C GLY A 375 -10.78 -10.55 -14.81
N TYR A 376 -10.87 -11.26 -13.68
CA TYR A 376 -9.72 -11.65 -12.86
C TYR A 376 -9.11 -12.95 -13.37
N VAL A 377 -7.82 -13.17 -13.10
CA VAL A 377 -7.17 -14.46 -13.41
C VAL A 377 -7.91 -15.58 -12.69
N ASP A 378 -8.45 -16.52 -13.44
CA ASP A 378 -9.31 -17.58 -12.93
C ASP A 378 -8.51 -18.67 -12.23
N VAL A 379 -8.56 -18.70 -10.89
CA VAL A 379 -7.81 -19.66 -10.07
C VAL A 379 -8.69 -20.40 -9.08
N ASP A 380 -8.27 -21.62 -8.77
CA ASP A 380 -8.83 -22.37 -7.65
C ASP A 380 -8.50 -21.68 -6.32
N ALA A 381 -9.50 -21.49 -5.48
CA ALA A 381 -9.43 -20.70 -4.26
C ALA A 381 -8.46 -21.29 -3.21
N GLY A 382 -8.25 -22.58 -3.22
CA GLY A 382 -7.34 -23.25 -2.29
C GLY A 382 -5.90 -23.28 -2.77
N THR A 383 -5.69 -23.66 -4.01
CA THR A 383 -4.35 -23.95 -4.56
C THR A 383 -3.69 -22.78 -5.25
N THR A 384 -4.45 -21.73 -5.62
CA THR A 384 -4.00 -20.55 -6.41
C THR A 384 -3.58 -20.89 -7.85
N ARG A 385 -3.85 -22.13 -8.31
CA ARG A 385 -3.58 -22.60 -9.65
C ARG A 385 -4.72 -22.22 -10.58
N HIS A 386 -4.41 -21.86 -11.82
CA HIS A 386 -5.42 -21.55 -12.83
C HIS A 386 -6.30 -22.77 -13.10
N THR A 387 -7.61 -22.56 -13.23
CA THR A 387 -8.62 -23.63 -13.37
C THR A 387 -8.47 -24.43 -14.68
N LYS A 388 -8.01 -23.78 -15.77
CA LYS A 388 -7.82 -24.39 -17.08
C LYS A 388 -6.36 -24.74 -17.38
N TYR A 389 -5.42 -23.84 -17.09
CA TYR A 389 -4.00 -23.98 -17.47
C TYR A 389 -3.15 -24.44 -16.28
N ALA A 390 -2.73 -25.69 -16.34
CA ALA A 390 -2.05 -26.36 -15.23
C ALA A 390 -0.71 -25.75 -14.81
N ASN A 391 -0.08 -24.98 -15.67
CA ASN A 391 1.20 -24.28 -15.42
C ASN A 391 1.04 -22.76 -15.23
N VAL A 392 -0.19 -22.28 -15.07
CA VAL A 392 -0.48 -20.86 -14.77
C VAL A 392 -0.97 -20.71 -13.35
N TRP A 393 -0.53 -19.64 -12.68
CA TRP A 393 -0.75 -19.35 -11.25
C TRP A 393 -1.07 -17.88 -11.06
N SER A 394 -1.89 -17.54 -10.07
CA SER A 394 -2.10 -16.16 -9.70
C SER A 394 -2.36 -16.02 -8.18
N ALA A 395 -2.03 -14.85 -7.67
CA ALA A 395 -2.26 -14.42 -6.28
C ALA A 395 -2.48 -12.91 -6.23
N GLY A 396 -2.81 -12.40 -5.07
CA GLY A 396 -3.03 -10.97 -4.85
C GLY A 396 -4.24 -10.43 -5.59
N ASP A 397 -4.18 -9.13 -5.87
CA ASP A 397 -5.33 -8.38 -6.35
C ASP A 397 -5.77 -8.82 -7.76
N ALA A 398 -4.87 -9.36 -8.58
CA ALA A 398 -5.17 -9.83 -9.95
C ALA A 398 -5.97 -11.13 -9.99
N SER A 399 -5.95 -11.94 -8.94
CA SER A 399 -6.57 -13.27 -8.88
C SER A 399 -8.06 -13.21 -8.58
N SER A 400 -8.79 -14.26 -8.94
CA SER A 400 -10.21 -14.45 -8.61
C SER A 400 -10.47 -14.89 -7.17
N LEU A 401 -9.43 -14.98 -6.33
CA LEU A 401 -9.55 -15.41 -4.93
C LEU A 401 -10.61 -14.58 -4.18
N PRO A 402 -11.62 -15.21 -3.55
CA PRO A 402 -12.75 -14.53 -2.92
C PRO A 402 -12.38 -13.98 -1.53
N THR A 403 -11.29 -13.23 -1.46
CA THR A 403 -10.79 -12.58 -0.25
C THR A 403 -10.53 -11.09 -0.48
N SER A 404 -10.31 -10.36 0.61
CA SER A 404 -9.98 -8.92 0.56
C SER A 404 -8.63 -8.69 -0.09
N LYS A 405 -8.55 -7.82 -1.08
CA LYS A 405 -7.33 -7.46 -1.81
C LYS A 405 -6.39 -6.66 -0.90
N THR A 406 -5.50 -7.33 -0.17
CA THR A 406 -4.60 -6.72 0.81
C THR A 406 -3.17 -7.24 0.69
N ALA A 407 -2.18 -6.39 1.00
CA ALA A 407 -0.78 -6.84 1.06
C ALA A 407 -0.54 -7.92 2.15
N ALA A 408 -1.41 -7.98 3.16
CA ALA A 408 -1.34 -9.03 4.19
C ALA A 408 -1.77 -10.39 3.66
N ALA A 409 -2.73 -10.47 2.73
CA ALA A 409 -3.13 -11.72 2.11
C ALA A 409 -1.96 -12.41 1.40
N ILE A 410 -1.07 -11.62 0.77
CA ILE A 410 0.12 -12.14 0.09
C ILE A 410 1.03 -12.94 1.04
N THR A 411 1.02 -12.63 2.33
CA THR A 411 1.85 -13.38 3.30
C THR A 411 1.44 -14.86 3.43
N SER A 412 0.21 -15.20 3.02
CA SER A 412 -0.30 -16.57 3.00
C SER A 412 -0.47 -17.12 1.58
N GLU A 413 -0.87 -16.28 0.63
CA GLU A 413 -1.03 -16.67 -0.77
C GLU A 413 0.30 -17.05 -1.43
N ALA A 414 1.35 -16.25 -1.23
CA ALA A 414 2.65 -16.49 -1.85
C ALA A 414 3.27 -17.85 -1.44
N PRO A 415 3.33 -18.25 -0.16
CA PRO A 415 3.86 -19.57 0.22
C PRO A 415 3.03 -20.73 -0.33
N VAL A 416 1.69 -20.61 -0.42
CA VAL A 416 0.84 -21.63 -1.03
C VAL A 416 1.15 -21.77 -2.52
N LEU A 417 1.17 -20.65 -3.26
CA LEU A 417 1.48 -20.64 -4.68
C LEU A 417 2.86 -21.25 -4.93
N VAL A 418 3.88 -20.80 -4.22
CA VAL A 418 5.27 -21.28 -4.39
C VAL A 418 5.39 -22.76 -4.10
N HIS A 419 4.79 -23.23 -2.99
CA HIS A 419 4.80 -24.65 -2.63
C HIS A 419 4.16 -25.50 -3.72
N ASN A 420 2.96 -25.12 -4.17
CA ASN A 420 2.20 -25.87 -5.18
C ASN A 420 2.88 -25.81 -6.56
N LEU A 421 3.46 -24.67 -6.95
CA LEU A 421 4.19 -24.53 -8.20
C LEU A 421 5.42 -25.46 -8.20
N LEU A 422 6.21 -25.48 -7.12
CA LEU A 422 7.39 -26.34 -7.03
C LEU A 422 7.03 -27.82 -7.08
N ARG A 423 5.92 -28.22 -6.46
CA ARG A 423 5.40 -29.61 -6.58
C ARG A 423 4.96 -29.92 -8.01
N SER A 424 4.27 -28.98 -8.65
CA SER A 424 3.84 -29.14 -10.04
C SER A 424 5.04 -29.31 -10.99
N MET A 425 6.15 -28.57 -10.75
CA MET A 425 7.40 -28.76 -11.52
C MET A 425 8.01 -30.15 -11.33
N GLU A 426 7.75 -30.81 -10.21
CA GLU A 426 8.19 -32.18 -9.93
C GLU A 426 7.17 -33.24 -10.39
N GLY A 427 6.11 -32.85 -11.09
CA GLY A 427 5.03 -33.77 -11.51
C GLY A 427 4.17 -34.27 -10.34
N LYS A 428 4.23 -33.61 -9.17
CA LYS A 428 3.47 -33.98 -7.97
C LYS A 428 2.17 -33.19 -7.89
N ALA A 429 1.15 -33.77 -7.25
CA ALA A 429 -0.10 -33.07 -6.96
C ALA A 429 0.12 -31.89 -5.99
N THR A 430 -0.69 -30.82 -6.15
CA THR A 430 -0.76 -29.72 -5.19
C THR A 430 -1.39 -30.17 -3.89
N ASP A 431 -0.85 -29.75 -2.74
CA ASP A 431 -1.35 -30.14 -1.41
C ASP A 431 -1.38 -28.98 -0.40
N ALA A 432 -0.80 -27.83 -0.72
CA ALA A 432 -0.99 -26.61 0.08
C ALA A 432 -2.31 -25.95 -0.25
N VAL A 433 -3.07 -25.58 0.79
CA VAL A 433 -4.41 -24.97 0.65
C VAL A 433 -4.45 -23.63 1.40
N TYR A 434 -4.75 -22.58 0.67
CA TYR A 434 -4.99 -21.24 1.19
C TYR A 434 -6.39 -21.16 1.81
N ASP A 435 -6.52 -20.60 2.99
CA ASP A 435 -7.78 -20.51 3.73
C ASP A 435 -8.48 -19.13 3.62
N GLY A 436 -7.94 -18.23 2.78
CA GLY A 436 -8.51 -16.89 2.58
C GLY A 436 -8.02 -15.84 3.57
N TYR A 437 -6.95 -16.11 4.34
CA TYR A 437 -6.41 -15.16 5.31
C TYR A 437 -6.15 -13.79 4.68
N ALA A 438 -6.72 -12.76 5.29
CA ALA A 438 -6.45 -11.37 4.97
C ALA A 438 -6.42 -10.53 6.25
N SER A 439 -5.78 -9.38 6.21
CA SER A 439 -5.76 -8.47 7.34
C SER A 439 -5.87 -7.01 6.90
N CYS A 440 -6.62 -6.24 7.67
CA CYS A 440 -6.79 -4.81 7.50
C CYS A 440 -6.54 -4.08 8.83
N PRO A 441 -5.34 -3.52 9.07
CA PRO A 441 -5.08 -2.66 10.21
C PRO A 441 -5.78 -1.30 10.04
N LEU A 442 -6.98 -1.15 10.62
CA LEU A 442 -7.82 0.05 10.52
C LEU A 442 -7.37 1.10 11.53
N VAL A 443 -6.80 2.20 11.06
CA VAL A 443 -6.53 3.38 11.91
C VAL A 443 -7.87 3.99 12.29
N THR A 444 -8.14 4.15 13.59
CA THR A 444 -9.39 4.68 14.12
C THR A 444 -9.24 6.07 14.73
N GLU A 445 -8.02 6.48 15.01
CA GLU A 445 -7.57 7.81 15.43
C GLU A 445 -6.03 7.84 15.40
N TYR A 446 -5.41 8.99 15.51
CA TYR A 446 -3.96 9.03 15.69
C TYR A 446 -3.55 8.28 16.96
N GLY A 447 -2.72 7.27 16.77
CA GLY A 447 -2.23 6.43 17.87
C GLY A 447 -3.03 5.18 18.16
N LYS A 448 -4.16 4.90 17.47
CA LYS A 448 -4.93 3.66 17.67
C LYS A 448 -5.33 2.98 16.36
N VAL A 449 -5.29 1.66 16.39
CA VAL A 449 -5.65 0.77 15.27
C VAL A 449 -6.51 -0.37 15.79
N LEU A 450 -7.62 -0.64 15.10
CA LEU A 450 -8.36 -1.88 15.13
C LEU A 450 -7.71 -2.83 14.12
N LEU A 451 -7.36 -4.05 14.53
CA LEU A 451 -6.64 -5.00 13.69
C LEU A 451 -7.58 -6.10 13.20
N ALA A 452 -8.24 -5.87 12.08
CA ALA A 452 -9.09 -6.89 11.47
C ALA A 452 -8.23 -7.98 10.82
N GLU A 453 -8.41 -9.23 11.25
CA GLU A 453 -7.85 -10.43 10.63
C GLU A 453 -8.96 -11.44 10.44
N PHE A 454 -9.05 -12.01 9.24
CA PHE A 454 -10.15 -12.90 8.85
C PHE A 454 -9.72 -13.84 7.72
N LYS A 455 -10.54 -14.83 7.44
CA LYS A 455 -10.40 -15.80 6.35
C LYS A 455 -11.65 -15.85 5.47
N TYR A 456 -11.72 -16.80 4.55
CA TYR A 456 -12.89 -17.01 3.70
C TYR A 456 -14.20 -17.05 4.52
N GLY A 457 -15.29 -16.58 3.91
CA GLY A 457 -16.57 -16.45 4.59
C GLY A 457 -16.67 -15.26 5.56
N GLY A 458 -15.64 -14.42 5.66
CA GLY A 458 -15.60 -13.31 6.60
C GLY A 458 -15.44 -13.75 8.06
N GLU A 459 -14.95 -14.95 8.28
CA GLU A 459 -14.70 -15.48 9.62
C GLU A 459 -13.47 -14.82 10.26
N PRO A 460 -13.56 -14.29 11.49
CA PRO A 460 -12.39 -13.76 12.20
C PRO A 460 -11.31 -14.82 12.42
N LYS A 461 -10.05 -14.45 12.12
CA LYS A 461 -8.86 -15.30 12.35
C LYS A 461 -7.79 -14.47 13.05
N GLU A 462 -8.02 -14.17 14.31
CA GLU A 462 -7.27 -13.21 15.10
C GLU A 462 -5.97 -13.80 15.66
N THR A 463 -4.82 -13.33 15.18
CA THR A 463 -3.50 -13.77 15.65
C THR A 463 -3.29 -13.45 17.13
N PHE A 464 -3.56 -12.22 17.55
CA PHE A 464 -3.37 -11.80 18.95
C PHE A 464 -4.51 -12.25 19.85
N GLY A 465 -5.70 -12.47 19.30
CA GLY A 465 -6.81 -13.12 19.99
C GLY A 465 -6.44 -14.53 20.41
N ASN A 466 -5.95 -15.32 19.45
CA ASN A 466 -5.54 -16.71 19.69
C ASN A 466 -4.31 -16.87 20.59
N TRP A 467 -3.36 -15.92 20.54
CA TRP A 467 -2.12 -16.03 21.32
C TRP A 467 -2.23 -15.46 22.73
N PHE A 468 -3.01 -14.38 22.90
CA PHE A 468 -3.01 -13.57 24.12
C PHE A 468 -4.41 -13.22 24.65
N GLY A 469 -5.48 -13.73 24.04
CA GLY A 469 -6.86 -13.38 24.42
C GLY A 469 -7.23 -11.90 24.14
N ILE A 470 -6.50 -11.24 23.24
CA ILE A 470 -6.70 -9.81 22.93
C ILE A 470 -7.81 -9.68 21.89
N ASP A 471 -8.91 -9.01 22.23
CA ASP A 471 -9.92 -8.64 21.25
C ASP A 471 -9.34 -7.61 20.27
N GLN A 472 -9.22 -7.99 19.00
CA GLN A 472 -8.64 -7.17 17.94
C GLN A 472 -9.64 -6.17 17.35
N ALA A 473 -10.94 -6.27 17.64
CA ALA A 473 -11.95 -5.27 17.32
C ALA A 473 -11.85 -4.03 18.20
N VAL A 474 -11.12 -4.09 19.31
CA VAL A 474 -10.85 -2.94 20.18
C VAL A 474 -9.61 -2.19 19.70
N PRO A 475 -9.71 -0.89 19.37
CA PRO A 475 -8.57 -0.09 18.91
C PRO A 475 -7.46 0.04 19.96
N ARG A 476 -6.20 -0.28 19.59
CA ARG A 476 -5.06 -0.29 20.51
C ARG A 476 -3.86 0.50 19.98
N ARG A 477 -3.08 1.07 20.91
CA ARG A 477 -1.81 1.77 20.59
C ARG A 477 -0.75 0.83 20.06
N SER A 478 -0.65 -0.39 20.61
CA SER A 478 0.29 -1.42 20.14
C SER A 478 0.10 -1.72 18.65
N PHE A 479 -1.14 -1.88 18.20
CA PHE A 479 -1.44 -2.13 16.78
C PHE A 479 -1.14 -0.92 15.89
N TYR A 480 -1.23 0.31 16.42
CA TYR A 480 -0.80 1.50 15.70
C TYR A 480 0.72 1.51 15.48
N HIS A 481 1.52 1.15 16.49
CA HIS A 481 2.97 1.01 16.35
C HIS A 481 3.36 -0.09 15.36
N LEU A 482 2.63 -1.22 15.34
CA LEU A 482 2.80 -2.23 14.30
C LEU A 482 2.58 -1.64 12.91
N LYS A 483 1.45 -0.92 12.69
CA LYS A 483 1.13 -0.33 11.39
C LYS A 483 2.11 0.76 10.97
N LYS A 484 2.50 1.64 11.89
CA LYS A 484 3.34 2.82 11.57
C LYS A 484 4.81 2.46 11.36
N HIS A 485 5.35 1.50 12.12
CA HIS A 485 6.78 1.20 12.18
C HIS A 485 7.13 -0.21 11.75
N PHE A 486 6.51 -1.22 12.35
CA PHE A 486 6.88 -2.62 12.11
C PHE A 486 6.50 -3.11 10.71
N PHE A 487 5.27 -2.90 10.26
CA PHE A 487 4.82 -3.43 8.95
C PHE A 487 5.59 -2.82 7.76
N PRO A 488 5.88 -1.50 7.68
CA PRO A 488 6.73 -0.96 6.62
C PRO A 488 8.16 -1.51 6.67
N TRP A 489 8.69 -1.71 7.86
CA TRP A 489 10.03 -2.26 8.05
C TRP A 489 10.09 -3.74 7.60
N VAL A 490 9.23 -4.61 8.14
CA VAL A 490 9.23 -6.04 7.79
C VAL A 490 8.87 -6.28 6.33
N TYR A 491 8.07 -5.41 5.73
CA TYR A 491 7.74 -5.47 4.32
C TYR A 491 9.00 -5.44 3.44
N TYR A 492 9.84 -4.42 3.60
CA TYR A 492 11.06 -4.28 2.79
C TYR A 492 12.21 -5.18 3.25
N GLN A 493 12.30 -5.50 4.55
CA GLN A 493 13.39 -6.34 5.04
C GLN A 493 13.15 -7.83 4.83
N SER A 494 11.90 -8.26 4.74
CA SER A 494 11.58 -9.68 4.78
C SER A 494 10.51 -10.11 3.77
N LEU A 495 9.35 -9.46 3.68
CA LEU A 495 8.25 -9.94 2.84
C LEU A 495 8.63 -9.95 1.36
N VAL A 496 9.02 -8.81 0.79
CA VAL A 496 9.40 -8.71 -0.63
C VAL A 496 10.71 -9.43 -0.95
N LYS A 497 11.46 -9.85 0.07
CA LYS A 497 12.66 -10.70 -0.06
C LYS A 497 12.36 -12.20 0.17
N GLY A 498 11.09 -12.56 0.29
CA GLY A 498 10.64 -13.95 0.42
C GLY A 498 11.04 -14.65 1.71
N THR A 499 11.31 -13.89 2.81
CA THR A 499 11.74 -14.48 4.09
C THR A 499 10.70 -14.39 5.19
N TRP A 500 9.57 -13.73 4.96
CA TRP A 500 8.48 -13.60 5.93
C TRP A 500 7.13 -13.89 5.29
N ALA A 501 6.43 -14.84 5.88
CA ALA A 501 5.12 -15.28 5.42
C ALA A 501 3.97 -14.85 6.36
N GLY A 502 4.24 -14.02 7.38
CA GLY A 502 3.23 -13.59 8.35
C GLY A 502 2.59 -14.72 9.15
N PRO A 503 1.39 -14.53 9.68
CA PRO A 503 0.62 -15.61 10.29
C PRO A 503 0.28 -16.70 9.27
N LYS A 504 0.33 -17.97 9.69
CA LYS A 504 0.02 -19.09 8.78
C LYS A 504 -1.47 -19.10 8.42
N GLY A 505 -1.80 -18.79 7.18
CA GLY A 505 -3.14 -18.79 6.58
C GLY A 505 -3.34 -19.92 5.57
N TRP A 506 -2.70 -21.08 5.80
CA TRP A 506 -2.74 -22.22 4.88
C TRP A 506 -2.38 -23.52 5.59
N THR A 507 -2.79 -24.62 4.98
CA THR A 507 -2.46 -26.00 5.39
C THR A 507 -1.71 -26.72 4.28
N ASN A 508 -0.93 -27.72 4.65
CA ASN A 508 -0.25 -28.69 3.76
C ASN A 508 -0.17 -30.04 4.46
#